data_15da9ad5f309bc6c9d7deed048a7342e
#
_entry.id   15da9ad5f309bc6c9d7deed048a7342e
#
_cell.length_a   1.000
_cell.length_b   1.000
_cell.length_c   1.000
_cell.angle_alpha   90.00
_cell.angle_beta   90.00
_cell.angle_gamma   90.00
#
_symmetry.space_group_name_H-M   'P 1'
#
loop_
_entity.id
_entity.type
_entity.pdbx_description
1 polymer ?
#
loop_
_entity_poly.entity_id
_entity_poly.type
_entity_poly.pdbx_seq_one_letter_code
_entity_poly.pdbx_strand_id
1 'polypeptide(L)'
;MRFGFFILFLVCPIGFLMAKEHSEFCSMDRLCVIYVQDKTGVDIYFQNKIAIDKTDTTISANATFKNMKSTVKLPLVTVLKGTKRKKLFRLNALKPNKRWVYQIKYKWILGNFSASHDPKVIYDLPFERGLKVRIYQGYKGSKSHQGDNRYSIDFGLKEGDLITAARDGLVIDTEEKNNEGGFEIKYIHSANYIKILHDDGTIGQYAHLRYMGVLVKRGQRVIAGTPLGYAGSTGFSDGPHLHFEVYKPTPNLRKKTIPTLFRTESSDLEIVSEGELHWRREKEEPLVKTVADTEEIQICESIQNLERLGCNVSLFVKTSPLYFYIPLLKPARYKIQISVRKNGTSLQKLYNWETNPEWWDTYFEAQLEDPSEPLEGDWTATVSIDGVIQKEMQFQLTSVK
;
A
#
# COMPACT_ATOMS: atom_id res chain seq x y z
N MET A 1 -4.56 -14.02 11.15
CA MET A 1 -3.11 -14.29 11.25
C MET A 1 -2.83 -15.58 10.49
N ARG A 2 -2.37 -15.52 9.24
CA ARG A 2 -2.10 -16.73 8.44
C ARG A 2 -0.68 -17.21 8.74
N PHE A 3 -0.54 -18.40 9.30
CA PHE A 3 0.74 -19.03 9.62
C PHE A 3 1.17 -19.93 8.46
N GLY A 4 2.25 -19.58 7.77
CA GLY A 4 2.92 -20.49 6.86
C GLY A 4 3.93 -21.35 7.62
N PHE A 5 3.63 -22.61 7.88
CA PHE A 5 4.59 -23.59 8.35
C PHE A 5 5.11 -24.37 7.14
N PHE A 6 6.35 -24.13 6.73
CA PHE A 6 7.06 -25.03 5.85
C PHE A 6 8.20 -25.72 6.60
N ILE A 7 8.14 -27.04 6.70
CA ILE A 7 9.20 -27.87 7.24
C ILE A 7 9.95 -28.47 6.04
N LEU A 8 11.15 -27.98 5.78
CA LEU A 8 12.04 -28.59 4.78
C LEU A 8 13.27 -29.16 5.46
N PHE A 9 13.45 -30.49 5.35
CA PHE A 9 14.69 -31.16 5.71
C PHE A 9 15.60 -31.20 4.50
N LEU A 10 16.58 -30.30 4.39
CA LEU A 10 17.65 -30.41 3.42
C LEU A 10 18.80 -31.20 4.02
N VAL A 11 19.05 -32.39 3.44
CA VAL A 11 20.19 -33.25 3.77
C VAL A 11 21.24 -33.08 2.70
N CYS A 12 22.42 -32.56 3.07
CA CYS A 12 23.54 -32.50 2.13
C CYS A 12 24.27 -33.84 2.06
N PRO A 13 24.38 -34.51 0.89
CA PRO A 13 25.21 -35.68 0.70
C PRO A 13 26.69 -35.26 0.66
N ILE A 14 27.57 -36.14 1.13
CA ILE A 14 29.01 -35.96 1.16
C ILE A 14 29.58 -36.05 -0.27
N GLY A 15 30.29 -35.00 -0.69
CA GLY A 15 31.27 -35.00 -1.75
C GLY A 15 30.77 -34.85 -3.17
N PHE A 16 30.88 -33.63 -3.66
CA PHE A 16 31.26 -33.30 -5.06
C PHE A 16 31.58 -31.78 -5.13
N LEU A 17 32.37 -31.34 -6.11
CA LEU A 17 32.63 -29.93 -6.42
C LEU A 17 31.28 -29.25 -6.73
N MET A 18 30.64 -28.68 -5.72
CA MET A 18 29.33 -28.06 -5.90
C MET A 18 29.49 -26.60 -6.29
N ALA A 19 28.94 -26.23 -7.43
CA ALA A 19 28.48 -24.90 -7.73
C ALA A 19 27.54 -24.46 -6.58
N LYS A 20 27.48 -23.15 -6.32
CA LYS A 20 26.60 -22.56 -5.31
C LYS A 20 25.16 -22.99 -5.55
N GLU A 21 24.63 -23.90 -4.74
CA GLU A 21 23.22 -24.29 -4.86
C GLU A 21 22.29 -23.18 -4.41
N HIS A 22 21.29 -22.92 -5.22
CA HIS A 22 20.28 -21.89 -4.99
C HIS A 22 18.91 -22.55 -4.94
N SER A 23 18.17 -22.37 -3.84
CA SER A 23 16.80 -22.82 -3.71
C SER A 23 15.93 -21.72 -3.13
N GLU A 24 14.70 -21.58 -3.64
CA GLU A 24 13.73 -20.57 -3.25
C GLU A 24 12.40 -21.23 -2.88
N PHE A 25 11.82 -20.83 -1.76
CA PHE A 25 10.52 -21.30 -1.28
C PHE A 25 9.67 -20.10 -0.88
N CYS A 26 8.49 -19.98 -1.46
CA CYS A 26 7.59 -18.86 -1.23
C CYS A 26 6.36 -19.27 -0.42
N SER A 27 6.00 -18.47 0.57
CA SER A 27 4.75 -18.61 1.31
C SER A 27 3.68 -17.76 0.63
N MET A 28 2.62 -18.40 0.11
CA MET A 28 1.47 -17.75 -0.53
C MET A 28 1.87 -16.77 -1.66
N ASP A 29 2.97 -17.03 -2.37
CA ASP A 29 3.53 -16.15 -3.39
C ASP A 29 3.82 -14.71 -2.92
N ARG A 30 3.97 -14.52 -1.61
CA ARG A 30 4.15 -13.20 -0.99
C ARG A 30 5.52 -13.00 -0.36
N LEU A 31 6.01 -13.99 0.38
CA LEU A 31 7.31 -13.92 1.04
C LEU A 31 8.12 -15.16 0.70
N CYS A 32 9.29 -14.95 0.11
CA CYS A 32 10.19 -16.03 -0.26
C CYS A 32 11.38 -16.08 0.68
N VAL A 33 11.75 -17.28 1.11
CA VAL A 33 13.04 -17.59 1.71
C VAL A 33 13.94 -18.20 0.65
N ILE A 34 15.18 -17.72 0.56
CA ILE A 34 16.13 -18.09 -0.46
C ILE A 34 17.39 -18.57 0.23
N TYR A 35 17.80 -19.77 -0.13
CA TYR A 35 18.98 -20.44 0.39
C TYR A 35 20.09 -20.40 -0.66
N VAL A 36 21.28 -19.95 -0.27
CA VAL A 36 22.48 -19.97 -1.11
C VAL A 36 23.54 -20.73 -0.36
N GLN A 37 23.70 -22.01 -0.70
CA GLN A 37 24.56 -22.95 -0.01
C GLN A 37 25.89 -23.09 -0.71
N ASP A 38 26.95 -23.24 0.08
CA ASP A 38 28.31 -23.60 -0.37
C ASP A 38 28.95 -24.65 0.57
N LYS A 39 30.22 -24.99 0.35
CA LYS A 39 30.97 -26.00 1.15
C LYS A 39 31.13 -25.61 2.62
N THR A 40 30.95 -24.34 2.98
CA THR A 40 31.23 -23.80 4.32
C THR A 40 29.96 -23.41 5.07
N GLY A 41 28.78 -23.46 4.42
CA GLY A 41 27.52 -23.12 5.06
C GLY A 41 26.44 -22.65 4.11
N VAL A 42 25.46 -21.94 4.62
CA VAL A 42 24.31 -21.44 3.87
C VAL A 42 23.99 -20.01 4.23
N ASP A 43 23.81 -19.18 3.23
CA ASP A 43 23.29 -17.83 3.33
C ASP A 43 21.76 -17.85 3.25
N ILE A 44 21.09 -17.19 4.19
CA ILE A 44 19.64 -17.10 4.27
C ILE A 44 19.22 -15.71 3.85
N TYR A 45 18.47 -15.64 2.76
CA TYR A 45 17.86 -14.42 2.26
C TYR A 45 16.35 -14.50 2.35
N PHE A 46 15.73 -13.32 2.46
CA PHE A 46 14.29 -13.18 2.28
C PHE A 46 13.98 -12.12 1.24
N GLN A 47 12.88 -12.31 0.53
CA GLN A 47 12.38 -11.38 -0.46
C GLN A 47 10.85 -11.27 -0.33
N ASN A 48 10.36 -10.06 -0.24
CA ASN A 48 8.95 -9.78 -0.34
C ASN A 48 8.56 -9.76 -1.83
N LYS A 49 7.63 -10.63 -2.24
CA LYS A 49 7.10 -10.72 -3.61
C LYS A 49 5.75 -9.99 -3.75
N ILE A 50 5.28 -9.33 -2.71
CA ILE A 50 4.14 -8.43 -2.83
C ILE A 50 4.56 -7.33 -3.80
N ALA A 51 3.90 -7.27 -4.95
CA ALA A 51 4.29 -6.42 -6.09
C ALA A 51 4.09 -4.90 -5.86
N ILE A 52 4.34 -4.43 -4.65
CA ILE A 52 4.20 -3.03 -4.25
C ILE A 52 5.48 -2.63 -3.52
N ASP A 53 6.34 -1.87 -4.18
CA ASP A 53 7.68 -1.49 -3.69
C ASP A 53 7.70 -0.77 -2.34
N LYS A 54 6.61 -0.10 -1.97
CA LYS A 54 6.52 0.69 -0.73
C LYS A 54 6.02 -0.12 0.49
N THR A 55 5.66 -1.40 0.33
CA THR A 55 5.13 -2.20 1.45
C THR A 55 6.23 -2.90 2.23
N ASP A 56 6.48 -2.42 3.43
CA ASP A 56 7.37 -3.06 4.39
C ASP A 56 6.74 -4.33 4.97
N THR A 57 7.58 -5.29 5.35
CA THR A 57 7.15 -6.52 6.03
C THR A 57 8.02 -6.76 7.25
N THR A 58 7.40 -6.85 8.41
CA THR A 58 8.07 -7.29 9.64
C THR A 58 8.18 -8.81 9.64
N ILE A 59 9.40 -9.32 9.84
CA ILE A 59 9.69 -10.75 9.87
C ILE A 59 10.42 -11.15 11.14
N SER A 60 10.10 -12.32 11.67
CA SER A 60 10.90 -13.05 12.67
C SER A 60 11.39 -14.33 12.05
N ALA A 61 12.70 -14.50 11.95
CA ALA A 61 13.34 -15.69 11.43
C ALA A 61 14.14 -16.40 12.53
N ASN A 62 13.99 -17.71 12.63
CA ASN A 62 14.70 -18.57 13.56
C ASN A 62 15.27 -19.78 12.80
N ALA A 63 16.29 -20.40 13.36
CA ALA A 63 16.88 -21.63 12.84
C ALA A 63 17.18 -22.63 13.94
N THR A 64 16.94 -23.90 13.64
CA THR A 64 17.50 -25.03 14.38
C THR A 64 18.56 -25.69 13.51
N PHE A 65 19.70 -26.06 14.06
CA PHE A 65 20.82 -26.59 13.27
C PHE A 65 21.72 -27.52 14.07
N LYS A 66 22.44 -28.41 13.36
CA LYS A 66 23.45 -29.29 13.92
C LYS A 66 24.76 -29.15 13.13
N ASN A 67 25.90 -29.10 13.83
CA ASN A 67 27.23 -28.88 13.27
C ASN A 67 27.35 -27.52 12.51
N MET A 68 26.65 -26.51 12.97
CA MET A 68 26.66 -25.15 12.39
C MET A 68 26.67 -24.10 13.49
N LYS A 69 26.95 -22.84 13.12
CA LYS A 69 26.85 -21.66 13.96
C LYS A 69 26.23 -20.50 13.17
N SER A 70 25.28 -19.81 13.76
CA SER A 70 24.69 -18.61 13.18
C SER A 70 25.61 -17.40 13.32
N THR A 71 25.62 -16.52 12.31
CA THR A 71 26.32 -15.22 12.34
C THR A 71 25.60 -14.16 13.15
N VAL A 72 24.35 -14.41 13.55
CA VAL A 72 23.53 -13.50 14.35
C VAL A 72 22.85 -14.24 15.49
N LYS A 73 22.39 -13.49 16.49
CA LYS A 73 21.52 -14.03 17.55
C LYS A 73 20.14 -14.34 16.96
N LEU A 74 19.62 -15.53 17.23
CA LEU A 74 18.30 -15.97 16.79
C LEU A 74 17.33 -16.11 18.00
N PRO A 75 16.01 -15.89 17.83
CA PRO A 75 15.36 -15.44 16.59
C PRO A 75 15.74 -14.01 16.21
N LEU A 76 15.90 -13.75 14.93
CA LEU A 76 16.14 -12.41 14.38
C LEU A 76 14.81 -11.78 13.97
N VAL A 77 14.53 -10.60 14.52
CA VAL A 77 13.38 -9.77 14.12
C VAL A 77 13.89 -8.57 13.33
N THR A 78 13.34 -8.34 12.15
CA THR A 78 13.75 -7.22 11.28
C THR A 78 12.63 -6.81 10.34
N VAL A 79 12.83 -5.71 9.61
CA VAL A 79 11.96 -5.24 8.55
C VAL A 79 12.60 -5.51 7.18
N LEU A 80 11.84 -6.12 6.29
CA LEU A 80 12.13 -6.18 4.87
C LEU A 80 11.48 -4.96 4.21
N LYS A 81 12.29 -4.12 3.58
CA LYS A 81 11.82 -2.91 2.89
C LYS A 81 11.53 -3.20 1.43
N GLY A 82 10.29 -2.91 1.00
CA GLY A 82 9.86 -3.11 -0.37
C GLY A 82 10.08 -4.54 -0.88
N THR A 83 10.43 -4.68 -2.15
CA THR A 83 10.58 -5.98 -2.84
C THR A 83 12.03 -6.47 -2.94
N LYS A 84 13.01 -5.71 -2.43
CA LYS A 84 14.43 -6.05 -2.54
C LYS A 84 14.77 -7.29 -1.72
N ARG A 85 15.52 -8.21 -2.35
CA ARG A 85 16.12 -9.36 -1.67
C ARG A 85 17.11 -8.88 -0.58
N LYS A 86 16.96 -9.41 0.65
CA LYS A 86 17.81 -9.07 1.80
C LYS A 86 18.42 -10.33 2.41
N LYS A 87 19.75 -10.35 2.54
CA LYS A 87 20.44 -11.35 3.36
C LYS A 87 20.17 -11.06 4.83
N LEU A 88 19.66 -12.04 5.57
CA LEU A 88 19.41 -11.89 7.01
C LEU A 88 20.56 -12.43 7.85
N PHE A 89 21.04 -13.62 7.55
CA PHE A 89 22.15 -14.24 8.26
C PHE A 89 22.79 -15.37 7.45
N ARG A 90 23.90 -15.90 7.98
CA ARG A 90 24.55 -17.09 7.49
C ARG A 90 24.63 -18.14 8.60
N LEU A 91 24.48 -19.37 8.25
CA LEU A 91 24.81 -20.53 9.08
C LEU A 91 26.13 -21.10 8.55
N ASN A 92 27.20 -20.99 9.32
CA ASN A 92 28.53 -21.53 9.00
C ASN A 92 28.67 -22.96 9.55
N ALA A 93 29.17 -23.89 8.73
CA ALA A 93 29.50 -25.24 9.20
C ALA A 93 30.70 -25.17 10.19
N LEU A 94 30.54 -25.77 11.36
CA LEU A 94 31.64 -25.88 12.34
C LEU A 94 32.73 -26.85 11.90
N LYS A 95 32.30 -27.95 11.27
CA LYS A 95 33.17 -28.96 10.68
C LYS A 95 32.70 -29.22 9.26
N PRO A 96 33.23 -28.54 8.22
CA PRO A 96 32.72 -28.61 6.86
C PRO A 96 32.76 -30.04 6.25
N ASN A 97 33.71 -30.87 6.68
CA ASN A 97 33.83 -32.25 6.23
C ASN A 97 32.90 -33.24 6.96
N LYS A 98 32.08 -32.78 7.88
CA LYS A 98 31.05 -33.58 8.55
C LYS A 98 29.67 -33.09 8.16
N ARG A 99 28.70 -34.01 8.11
CA ARG A 99 27.30 -33.69 7.84
C ARG A 99 26.80 -32.59 8.77
N TRP A 100 26.17 -31.60 8.19
CA TRP A 100 25.44 -30.53 8.89
C TRP A 100 24.02 -30.43 8.36
N VAL A 101 23.10 -30.02 9.20
CA VAL A 101 21.68 -29.88 8.87
C VAL A 101 21.14 -28.59 9.50
N TYR A 102 20.13 -28.02 8.86
CA TYR A 102 19.43 -26.86 9.39
C TYR A 102 17.95 -26.90 9.01
N GLN A 103 17.16 -26.18 9.76
CA GLN A 103 15.75 -25.90 9.49
C GLN A 103 15.48 -24.44 9.81
N ILE A 104 14.87 -23.71 8.86
CA ILE A 104 14.47 -22.31 9.06
C ILE A 104 12.98 -22.25 9.37
N LYS A 105 12.64 -21.54 10.45
CA LYS A 105 11.27 -21.22 10.84
C LYS A 105 11.11 -19.72 10.79
N TYR A 106 10.05 -19.24 10.14
CA TYR A 106 9.79 -17.83 10.07
C TYR A 106 8.29 -17.51 10.18
N LYS A 107 8.01 -16.31 10.65
CA LYS A 107 6.69 -15.70 10.70
C LYS A 107 6.80 -14.28 10.18
N TRP A 108 5.73 -13.74 9.67
CA TRP A 108 5.73 -12.39 9.14
C TRP A 108 4.36 -11.70 9.28
N ILE A 109 4.37 -10.38 9.25
CA ILE A 109 3.19 -9.51 9.22
C ILE A 109 3.49 -8.31 8.32
N LEU A 110 2.50 -7.87 7.54
CA LEU A 110 2.63 -6.65 6.74
C LEU A 110 2.83 -5.43 7.62
N GLY A 111 3.66 -4.50 7.14
CA GLY A 111 3.95 -3.24 7.81
C GLY A 111 5.27 -3.24 8.58
N ASN A 112 5.62 -2.07 9.09
CA ASN A 112 6.86 -1.79 9.80
C ASN A 112 6.58 -1.60 11.30
N PHE A 113 7.21 -2.41 12.15
CA PHE A 113 7.02 -2.29 13.60
C PHE A 113 7.56 -0.96 14.16
N SER A 114 8.42 -0.26 13.42
CA SER A 114 8.94 1.06 13.79
C SER A 114 8.04 2.21 13.31
N ALA A 115 6.90 1.93 12.67
CA ALA A 115 5.93 2.96 12.28
C ALA A 115 5.53 3.83 13.48
N SER A 116 5.39 5.13 13.25
CA SER A 116 5.04 6.11 14.29
C SER A 116 3.78 6.85 13.87
N HIS A 117 2.71 6.66 14.63
CA HIS A 117 1.44 7.35 14.39
C HIS A 117 1.46 8.77 14.99
N ASP A 118 1.00 9.74 14.22
CA ASP A 118 0.68 11.07 14.73
C ASP A 118 -0.74 11.02 15.35
N PRO A 119 -0.89 11.23 16.67
CA PRO A 119 -2.19 11.17 17.34
C PRO A 119 -3.15 12.30 16.93
N LYS A 120 -2.68 13.30 16.18
CA LYS A 120 -3.50 14.41 15.66
C LYS A 120 -4.13 14.09 14.29
N VAL A 121 -3.81 12.95 13.71
CA VAL A 121 -4.39 12.55 12.42
C VAL A 121 -5.89 12.31 12.56
N ILE A 122 -6.64 12.95 11.67
CA ILE A 122 -8.10 12.86 11.62
C ILE A 122 -8.49 11.87 10.51
N TYR A 123 -9.43 11.00 10.85
CA TYR A 123 -10.03 10.04 9.92
C TYR A 123 -11.46 10.49 9.56
N ASP A 124 -11.85 10.29 8.33
CA ASP A 124 -13.27 10.41 7.96
C ASP A 124 -14.02 9.13 8.40
N LEU A 125 -15.30 9.25 8.67
CA LEU A 125 -16.16 8.09 8.90
C LEU A 125 -16.15 7.18 7.65
N PRO A 126 -15.95 5.85 7.78
CA PRO A 126 -15.62 4.95 6.68
C PRO A 126 -16.85 4.44 5.90
N PHE A 127 -17.85 5.27 5.68
CA PHE A 127 -19.07 4.92 4.97
C PHE A 127 -19.59 6.08 4.13
N GLU A 128 -20.55 5.80 3.28
CA GLU A 128 -21.14 6.75 2.35
C GLU A 128 -21.83 7.91 3.08
N ARG A 129 -21.85 9.09 2.44
CA ARG A 129 -22.61 10.25 2.93
C ARG A 129 -24.09 9.97 2.89
N GLY A 130 -24.83 10.62 3.78
CA GLY A 130 -26.27 10.45 3.93
C GLY A 130 -26.68 9.25 4.79
N LEU A 131 -25.77 8.28 5.03
CA LEU A 131 -26.04 7.22 6.00
C LEU A 131 -25.86 7.72 7.43
N LYS A 132 -26.83 7.40 8.30
CA LYS A 132 -26.72 7.52 9.75
C LYS A 132 -26.40 6.16 10.33
N VAL A 133 -25.20 6.00 10.91
CA VAL A 133 -24.65 4.72 11.30
C VAL A 133 -24.47 4.68 12.82
N ARG A 134 -25.02 3.65 13.44
CA ARG A 134 -24.83 3.39 14.88
C ARG A 134 -23.51 2.65 15.09
N ILE A 135 -22.78 3.04 16.14
CA ILE A 135 -21.61 2.31 16.60
C ILE A 135 -22.08 1.07 17.38
N TYR A 136 -21.85 -0.12 16.83
CA TYR A 136 -22.25 -1.39 17.49
C TYR A 136 -21.30 -1.80 18.59
N GLN A 137 -19.98 -1.51 18.40
CA GLN A 137 -18.98 -1.73 19.42
C GLN A 137 -17.86 -0.69 19.28
N GLY A 138 -17.54 -0.01 20.35
CA GLY A 138 -16.47 0.98 20.45
C GLY A 138 -15.15 0.39 20.95
N TYR A 139 -14.22 1.29 21.34
CA TYR A 139 -12.95 0.89 21.93
C TYR A 139 -13.14 0.13 23.24
N LYS A 140 -12.33 -0.92 23.43
CA LYS A 140 -12.37 -1.81 24.61
C LYS A 140 -13.72 -2.50 24.79
N GLY A 141 -14.54 -2.57 23.74
CA GLY A 141 -15.84 -3.24 23.75
C GLY A 141 -15.72 -4.69 24.22
N SER A 142 -16.70 -5.15 25.01
CA SER A 142 -16.59 -6.40 25.78
C SER A 142 -16.67 -7.67 24.91
N LYS A 143 -17.28 -7.61 23.72
CA LYS A 143 -17.48 -8.79 22.85
C LYS A 143 -16.16 -9.26 22.21
N SER A 144 -15.49 -8.38 21.44
CA SER A 144 -14.33 -8.75 20.61
C SER A 144 -13.20 -7.70 20.61
N HIS A 145 -13.43 -6.47 21.07
CA HIS A 145 -12.46 -5.40 21.08
C HIS A 145 -11.54 -5.43 22.30
N GLN A 146 -10.88 -6.58 22.50
CA GLN A 146 -9.92 -6.83 23.58
C GLN A 146 -8.51 -7.13 23.01
N GLY A 147 -7.48 -7.00 23.82
CA GLY A 147 -6.11 -7.33 23.45
C GLY A 147 -5.62 -6.57 22.22
N ASP A 148 -5.33 -7.29 21.15
CA ASP A 148 -4.83 -6.71 19.89
C ASP A 148 -5.88 -5.88 19.12
N ASN A 149 -7.18 -6.08 19.42
CA ASN A 149 -8.32 -5.39 18.81
C ASN A 149 -8.85 -4.22 19.66
N ARG A 150 -8.20 -3.87 20.76
CA ARG A 150 -8.79 -2.96 21.78
C ARG A 150 -9.23 -1.59 21.27
N TYR A 151 -8.69 -1.13 20.15
CA TYR A 151 -9.04 0.14 19.52
C TYR A 151 -9.69 -0.07 18.14
N SER A 152 -10.43 -1.16 17.98
CA SER A 152 -11.30 -1.38 16.83
C SER A 152 -12.68 -0.74 17.07
N ILE A 153 -13.41 -0.49 16.00
CA ILE A 153 -14.77 0.06 15.99
C ILE A 153 -15.61 -0.78 15.03
N ASP A 154 -16.81 -1.15 15.45
CA ASP A 154 -17.81 -1.80 14.60
C ASP A 154 -18.91 -0.81 14.23
N PHE A 155 -18.90 -0.41 12.95
CA PHE A 155 -19.92 0.46 12.38
C PHE A 155 -21.09 -0.37 11.88
N GLY A 156 -22.30 -0.11 12.40
CA GLY A 156 -23.53 -0.84 12.13
C GLY A 156 -24.08 -0.58 10.71
N LEU A 157 -23.37 -1.07 9.70
CA LEU A 157 -23.76 -1.03 8.31
C LEU A 157 -24.63 -2.22 7.95
N LYS A 158 -25.56 -2.03 6.99
CA LYS A 158 -26.33 -3.12 6.39
C LYS A 158 -25.47 -3.81 5.33
N GLU A 159 -25.80 -5.04 5.02
CA GLU A 159 -25.18 -5.73 3.89
C GLU A 159 -25.42 -4.95 2.59
N GLY A 160 -24.34 -4.66 1.87
CA GLY A 160 -24.37 -3.89 0.64
C GLY A 160 -24.20 -2.38 0.81
N ASP A 161 -24.16 -1.84 2.03
CA ASP A 161 -23.83 -0.44 2.26
C ASP A 161 -22.41 -0.16 1.80
N LEU A 162 -22.18 1.02 1.19
CA LEU A 162 -20.89 1.39 0.63
C LEU A 162 -19.89 1.79 1.74
N ILE A 163 -18.77 1.11 1.77
CA ILE A 163 -17.62 1.42 2.62
C ILE A 163 -16.67 2.35 1.85
N THR A 164 -16.18 3.38 2.51
CA THR A 164 -15.24 4.35 1.94
C THR A 164 -13.94 4.42 2.74
N ALA A 165 -12.86 4.87 2.11
CA ALA A 165 -11.59 5.09 2.79
C ALA A 165 -11.71 6.17 3.87
N ALA A 166 -11.30 5.85 5.08
CA ALA A 166 -11.28 6.80 6.20
C ALA A 166 -10.10 7.78 6.12
N ARG A 167 -9.02 7.43 5.42
CA ARG A 167 -7.79 8.20 5.27
C ARG A 167 -7.08 7.81 3.97
N ASP A 168 -6.32 8.77 3.42
CA ASP A 168 -5.47 8.56 2.26
C ASP A 168 -4.45 7.43 2.49
N GLY A 169 -4.10 6.71 1.42
CA GLY A 169 -3.09 5.68 1.51
C GLY A 169 -3.00 4.77 0.29
N LEU A 170 -2.23 3.71 0.44
CA LEU A 170 -1.98 2.70 -0.59
C LEU A 170 -2.65 1.38 -0.20
N VAL A 171 -3.48 0.81 -1.07
CA VAL A 171 -4.08 -0.51 -0.86
C VAL A 171 -2.99 -1.58 -0.94
N ILE A 172 -2.66 -2.22 0.18
CA ILE A 172 -1.58 -3.21 0.26
C ILE A 172 -2.04 -4.65 0.29
N ASP A 173 -3.29 -4.90 0.66
CA ASP A 173 -3.85 -6.25 0.73
C ASP A 173 -5.38 -6.23 0.63
N THR A 174 -5.95 -7.23 -0.05
CA THR A 174 -7.39 -7.44 -0.18
C THR A 174 -7.73 -8.91 -0.16
N GLU A 175 -8.89 -9.26 0.37
CA GLU A 175 -9.52 -10.58 0.28
C GLU A 175 -11.02 -10.38 0.03
N GLU A 176 -11.60 -11.12 -0.92
CA GLU A 176 -13.02 -10.98 -1.28
C GLU A 176 -13.72 -12.31 -1.59
N LYS A 177 -12.97 -13.43 -1.56
CA LYS A 177 -13.46 -14.73 -2.02
C LYS A 177 -14.15 -15.57 -0.95
N ASN A 178 -14.16 -15.11 0.28
CA ASN A 178 -14.86 -15.81 1.36
C ASN A 178 -16.36 -15.48 1.28
N ASN A 179 -17.19 -16.51 1.35
CA ASN A 179 -18.65 -16.39 1.30
C ASN A 179 -19.35 -16.88 2.57
N GLU A 180 -18.57 -17.19 3.60
CA GLU A 180 -19.07 -17.72 4.87
C GLU A 180 -18.77 -16.77 6.03
N GLY A 181 -19.65 -16.75 7.01
CA GLY A 181 -19.49 -16.00 8.25
C GLY A 181 -20.41 -16.52 9.34
N GLY A 182 -20.15 -16.10 10.57
CA GLY A 182 -20.93 -16.47 11.75
C GLY A 182 -20.13 -16.29 13.03
N PHE A 183 -20.82 -16.25 14.16
CA PHE A 183 -20.19 -16.06 15.48
C PHE A 183 -19.60 -17.38 16.04
N GLU A 184 -18.77 -18.04 15.20
CA GLU A 184 -18.06 -19.26 15.53
C GLU A 184 -16.58 -19.16 15.19
N ILE A 185 -15.72 -19.75 16.03
CA ILE A 185 -14.24 -19.73 15.90
C ILE A 185 -13.75 -20.24 14.53
N LYS A 186 -14.47 -21.18 13.90
CA LYS A 186 -14.10 -21.72 12.59
C LYS A 186 -14.03 -20.63 11.49
N TYR A 187 -14.76 -19.52 11.63
CA TYR A 187 -14.81 -18.43 10.67
C TYR A 187 -13.77 -17.33 10.90
N ILE A 188 -12.92 -17.44 11.93
CA ILE A 188 -11.97 -16.38 12.31
C ILE A 188 -10.99 -15.97 11.19
N HIS A 189 -10.78 -16.84 10.21
CA HIS A 189 -9.93 -16.60 9.04
C HIS A 189 -10.70 -16.41 7.73
N SER A 190 -12.02 -16.35 7.77
CA SER A 190 -12.89 -16.27 6.59
C SER A 190 -13.43 -14.85 6.34
N ALA A 191 -12.90 -13.83 7.01
CA ALA A 191 -13.30 -12.45 6.74
C ALA A 191 -12.72 -11.95 5.41
N ASN A 192 -13.56 -11.29 4.60
CA ASN A 192 -13.10 -10.44 3.52
C ASN A 192 -12.64 -9.10 4.08
N TYR A 193 -11.61 -8.53 3.48
CA TYR A 193 -11.03 -7.30 4.02
C TYR A 193 -10.26 -6.49 2.96
N ILE A 194 -10.03 -5.22 3.29
CA ILE A 194 -9.10 -4.32 2.62
C ILE A 194 -8.12 -3.77 3.65
N LYS A 195 -6.84 -3.68 3.29
CA LYS A 195 -5.80 -3.04 4.10
C LYS A 195 -5.16 -1.90 3.35
N ILE A 196 -5.11 -0.74 3.98
CA ILE A 196 -4.55 0.49 3.44
C ILE A 196 -3.36 0.92 4.28
N LEU A 197 -2.20 1.07 3.64
CA LEU A 197 -0.99 1.61 4.24
C LEU A 197 -1.02 3.14 4.16
N HIS A 198 -0.96 3.81 5.28
CA HIS A 198 -0.88 5.27 5.40
C HIS A 198 0.58 5.75 5.37
N ASP A 199 0.81 7.01 5.09
CA ASP A 199 2.16 7.59 4.94
C ASP A 199 2.99 7.54 6.23
N ASP A 200 2.35 7.49 7.41
CA ASP A 200 3.01 7.31 8.71
C ASP A 200 3.39 5.84 9.01
N GLY A 201 3.12 4.93 8.06
CA GLY A 201 3.40 3.50 8.16
C GLY A 201 2.37 2.70 8.97
N THR A 202 1.28 3.34 9.43
CA THR A 202 0.14 2.64 10.02
C THR A 202 -0.72 1.99 8.95
N ILE A 203 -1.53 1.01 9.32
CA ILE A 203 -2.41 0.27 8.41
C ILE A 203 -3.84 0.37 8.88
N GLY A 204 -4.71 0.94 8.04
CA GLY A 204 -6.16 0.86 8.19
C GLY A 204 -6.69 -0.45 7.66
N GLN A 205 -7.49 -1.17 8.44
CA GLN A 205 -8.15 -2.41 8.02
C GLN A 205 -9.66 -2.25 8.08
N TYR A 206 -10.30 -2.67 7.00
CA TYR A 206 -11.74 -2.70 6.78
C TYR A 206 -12.12 -4.16 6.61
N ALA A 207 -12.89 -4.75 7.52
CA ALA A 207 -13.19 -6.17 7.50
C ALA A 207 -14.70 -6.47 7.52
N HIS A 208 -15.02 -7.75 7.30
CA HIS A 208 -16.37 -8.31 7.13
C HIS A 208 -17.08 -7.87 5.86
N LEU A 209 -16.32 -7.52 4.78
CA LEU A 209 -16.91 -7.19 3.50
C LEU A 209 -17.69 -8.38 2.93
N ARG A 210 -18.71 -8.10 2.11
CA ARG A 210 -19.47 -9.16 1.42
C ARG A 210 -18.60 -9.93 0.43
N TYR A 211 -19.04 -11.12 0.06
CA TYR A 211 -18.45 -11.92 -1.01
C TYR A 211 -18.39 -11.13 -2.33
N MET A 212 -17.20 -11.12 -2.98
CA MET A 212 -16.92 -10.36 -4.22
C MET A 212 -17.32 -8.88 -4.12
N GLY A 213 -17.13 -8.29 -2.94
CA GLY A 213 -17.57 -6.92 -2.64
C GLY A 213 -16.45 -5.88 -2.59
N VAL A 214 -15.23 -6.21 -2.97
CA VAL A 214 -14.11 -5.27 -3.00
C VAL A 214 -14.10 -4.50 -4.33
N LEU A 215 -13.98 -3.17 -4.27
CA LEU A 215 -13.95 -2.27 -5.43
C LEU A 215 -12.55 -1.77 -5.80
N VAL A 216 -11.56 -2.06 -4.97
CA VAL A 216 -10.18 -1.58 -5.14
C VAL A 216 -9.22 -2.74 -5.32
N LYS A 217 -8.08 -2.49 -5.94
CA LYS A 217 -7.04 -3.50 -6.15
C LYS A 217 -5.76 -3.16 -5.39
N ARG A 218 -4.96 -4.16 -5.11
CA ARG A 218 -3.61 -3.96 -4.55
C ARG A 218 -2.77 -3.05 -5.44
N GLY A 219 -2.04 -2.11 -4.82
CA GLY A 219 -1.24 -1.11 -5.51
C GLY A 219 -2.00 0.17 -5.84
N GLN A 220 -3.31 0.20 -5.65
CA GLN A 220 -4.11 1.39 -5.89
C GLN A 220 -3.93 2.39 -4.74
N ARG A 221 -3.67 3.65 -5.07
CA ARG A 221 -3.76 4.75 -4.13
C ARG A 221 -5.22 5.17 -3.97
N VAL A 222 -5.58 5.54 -2.77
CA VAL A 222 -6.92 6.02 -2.41
C VAL A 222 -6.80 7.26 -1.54
N ILE A 223 -7.76 8.16 -1.67
CA ILE A 223 -7.95 9.30 -0.76
C ILE A 223 -9.15 9.05 0.16
N ALA A 224 -9.23 9.78 1.26
CA ALA A 224 -10.38 9.72 2.15
C ALA A 224 -11.70 9.93 1.38
N GLY A 225 -12.65 9.03 1.58
CA GLY A 225 -13.93 9.02 0.87
C GLY A 225 -13.96 8.19 -0.42
N THR A 226 -12.83 7.67 -0.91
CA THR A 226 -12.81 6.74 -2.06
C THR A 226 -13.65 5.50 -1.75
N PRO A 227 -14.58 5.06 -2.64
CA PRO A 227 -15.28 3.79 -2.53
C PRO A 227 -14.30 2.61 -2.45
N LEU A 228 -14.41 1.80 -1.40
CA LEU A 228 -13.54 0.65 -1.17
C LEU A 228 -14.22 -0.69 -1.45
N GLY A 229 -15.50 -0.79 -1.10
CA GLY A 229 -16.23 -2.05 -1.19
C GLY A 229 -17.57 -1.95 -0.47
N TYR A 230 -18.19 -3.09 -0.27
CA TYR A 230 -19.51 -3.18 0.33
C TYR A 230 -19.48 -3.96 1.64
N ALA A 231 -20.20 -3.46 2.63
CA ALA A 231 -20.39 -4.12 3.93
C ALA A 231 -21.04 -5.50 3.75
N GLY A 232 -20.69 -6.41 4.63
CA GLY A 232 -21.23 -7.77 4.67
C GLY A 232 -21.08 -8.36 6.07
N SER A 233 -21.03 -9.69 6.16
CA SER A 233 -20.91 -10.43 7.43
C SER A 233 -19.98 -11.65 7.29
N THR A 234 -18.94 -11.56 6.43
CA THR A 234 -18.00 -12.67 6.25
C THR A 234 -17.02 -12.78 7.43
N GLY A 235 -16.62 -14.01 7.75
CA GLY A 235 -15.70 -14.28 8.86
C GLY A 235 -16.39 -14.36 10.22
N PHE A 236 -15.65 -14.07 11.30
CA PHE A 236 -16.18 -14.09 12.66
C PHE A 236 -17.03 -12.85 12.93
N SER A 237 -18.33 -12.95 12.67
CA SER A 237 -19.30 -11.85 12.69
C SER A 237 -20.66 -12.34 13.16
N ASP A 238 -21.37 -11.58 13.96
CA ASP A 238 -22.73 -11.87 14.44
C ASP A 238 -23.84 -11.22 13.58
N GLY A 239 -23.44 -10.54 12.49
CA GLY A 239 -24.35 -9.88 11.54
C GLY A 239 -23.62 -8.83 10.70
N PRO A 240 -24.30 -8.21 9.73
CA PRO A 240 -23.69 -7.22 8.87
C PRO A 240 -23.19 -6.00 9.65
N HIS A 241 -21.90 -5.66 9.46
CA HIS A 241 -21.25 -4.46 9.99
C HIS A 241 -19.90 -4.25 9.30
N LEU A 242 -19.30 -3.09 9.47
CA LEU A 242 -17.91 -2.84 9.15
C LEU A 242 -17.08 -2.87 10.43
N HIS A 243 -16.18 -3.85 10.54
CA HIS A 243 -15.10 -3.79 11.51
C HIS A 243 -13.96 -2.94 10.97
N PHE A 244 -13.66 -1.84 11.65
CA PHE A 244 -12.59 -0.91 11.30
C PHE A 244 -11.56 -0.80 12.41
N GLU A 245 -10.30 -0.83 12.01
CA GLU A 245 -9.19 -0.60 12.94
C GLU A 245 -7.99 0.02 12.21
N VAL A 246 -7.22 0.81 12.95
CA VAL A 246 -5.88 1.24 12.54
C VAL A 246 -4.86 0.58 13.44
N TYR A 247 -3.82 0.01 12.85
CA TYR A 247 -2.79 -0.69 13.61
C TYR A 247 -1.40 -0.53 13.02
N LYS A 248 -0.40 -0.92 13.80
CA LYS A 248 0.94 -1.22 13.34
C LYS A 248 1.39 -2.60 13.85
N PRO A 249 2.32 -3.28 13.17
CA PRO A 249 2.91 -4.49 13.71
C PRO A 249 3.77 -4.20 14.95
N THR A 250 4.02 -5.25 15.73
CA THR A 250 4.98 -5.24 16.83
C THR A 250 6.14 -6.19 16.52
N PRO A 251 7.28 -6.09 17.23
CA PRO A 251 8.39 -7.04 17.10
C PRO A 251 7.96 -8.50 17.37
N ASN A 252 6.90 -8.71 18.16
CA ASN A 252 6.33 -10.04 18.43
C ASN A 252 5.41 -10.54 17.32
N LEU A 253 5.35 -9.82 16.17
CA LEU A 253 4.49 -10.13 15.02
C LEU A 253 2.99 -10.16 15.33
N ARG A 254 2.57 -9.41 16.31
CA ARG A 254 1.17 -9.11 16.59
C ARG A 254 0.84 -7.72 16.05
N LYS A 255 -0.41 -7.47 15.73
CA LYS A 255 -0.87 -6.10 15.50
C LYS A 255 -1.03 -5.38 16.84
N LYS A 256 -0.81 -4.08 16.83
CA LYS A 256 -1.14 -3.18 17.94
C LYS A 256 -2.07 -2.12 17.40
N THR A 257 -3.36 -2.21 17.71
CA THR A 257 -4.33 -1.19 17.31
C THR A 257 -4.05 0.14 17.99
N ILE A 258 -4.44 1.21 17.32
CA ILE A 258 -4.15 2.61 17.67
C ILE A 258 -5.49 3.35 17.74
N PRO A 259 -5.74 4.17 18.78
CA PRO A 259 -6.93 5.01 18.81
C PRO A 259 -6.91 6.01 17.65
N THR A 260 -8.06 6.25 17.06
CA THR A 260 -8.27 7.15 15.92
C THR A 260 -9.23 8.25 16.31
N LEU A 261 -9.01 9.45 15.78
CA LEU A 261 -9.91 10.59 15.89
C LEU A 261 -10.69 10.73 14.57
N PHE A 262 -12.00 10.92 14.67
CA PHE A 262 -12.86 11.03 13.50
C PHE A 262 -13.40 12.43 13.34
N ARG A 263 -13.61 12.79 12.06
CA ARG A 263 -14.48 13.91 11.69
C ARG A 263 -15.91 13.39 11.63
N THR A 264 -16.75 13.87 12.54
CA THR A 264 -18.16 13.51 12.64
C THR A 264 -19.05 14.68 12.21
N GLU A 265 -20.36 14.54 12.32
CA GLU A 265 -21.33 15.61 12.07
C GLU A 265 -21.18 16.77 13.05
N SER A 266 -20.74 16.50 14.27
CA SER A 266 -20.68 17.46 15.38
C SER A 266 -19.27 17.99 15.65
N SER A 267 -18.22 17.24 15.29
CA SER A 267 -16.84 17.56 15.65
C SER A 267 -15.84 17.15 14.57
N ASP A 268 -14.70 17.84 14.50
CA ASP A 268 -13.56 17.46 13.68
C ASP A 268 -12.59 16.52 14.40
N LEU A 269 -12.74 16.35 15.73
CA LEU A 269 -11.82 15.60 16.59
C LEU A 269 -12.63 14.80 17.61
N GLU A 270 -13.17 13.65 17.23
CA GLU A 270 -14.03 12.86 18.09
C GLU A 270 -13.59 11.40 18.15
N ILE A 271 -13.68 10.80 19.34
CA ILE A 271 -13.63 9.37 19.55
C ILE A 271 -15.08 8.87 19.60
N VAL A 272 -15.49 8.15 18.57
CA VAL A 272 -16.85 7.60 18.52
C VAL A 272 -17.03 6.48 19.52
N SER A 273 -18.18 6.45 20.20
CA SER A 273 -18.47 5.53 21.31
C SER A 273 -19.63 4.58 20.98
N GLU A 274 -19.65 3.42 21.64
CA GLU A 274 -20.72 2.43 21.50
C GLU A 274 -22.10 3.04 21.76
N GLY A 275 -23.06 2.74 20.90
CA GLY A 275 -24.44 3.22 20.99
C GLY A 275 -24.69 4.58 20.30
N GLU A 276 -23.66 5.36 20.02
CA GLU A 276 -23.78 6.65 19.32
C GLU A 276 -24.20 6.48 17.86
N LEU A 277 -24.83 7.51 17.31
CA LEU A 277 -25.29 7.59 15.93
C LEU A 277 -24.54 8.70 15.23
N HIS A 278 -23.75 8.34 14.21
CA HIS A 278 -22.92 9.28 13.47
C HIS A 278 -23.23 9.25 11.98
N TRP A 279 -22.92 10.38 11.30
CA TRP A 279 -22.96 10.51 9.84
C TRP A 279 -21.87 11.44 9.34
N ARG A 280 -21.52 11.29 8.07
CA ARG A 280 -20.58 12.23 7.44
C ARG A 280 -21.30 13.53 7.14
N ARG A 281 -20.71 14.65 7.55
CA ARG A 281 -21.24 15.98 7.19
C ARG A 281 -21.45 16.10 5.69
N GLU A 282 -22.52 16.72 5.27
CA GLU A 282 -22.59 17.22 3.90
C GLU A 282 -21.50 18.29 3.78
N LYS A 283 -20.67 18.15 2.79
CA LYS A 283 -19.57 19.09 2.60
C LYS A 283 -20.12 20.46 2.17
N GLU A 284 -19.64 21.52 2.75
CA GLU A 284 -19.00 22.57 1.96
C GLU A 284 -18.00 21.86 1.04
N GLU A 285 -18.11 22.02 -0.28
CA GLU A 285 -17.24 21.34 -1.23
C GLU A 285 -15.79 21.45 -0.75
N PRO A 286 -15.02 20.38 -0.53
CA PRO A 286 -13.65 20.57 -0.21
C PRO A 286 -13.05 21.27 -1.40
N LEU A 287 -12.29 22.29 -1.19
CA LEU A 287 -11.19 22.64 -2.07
C LEU A 287 -10.58 21.30 -2.49
N VAL A 288 -10.73 20.97 -3.76
CA VAL A 288 -10.41 19.65 -4.32
C VAL A 288 -9.00 19.27 -3.87
N LYS A 289 -8.92 18.53 -2.77
CA LYS A 289 -7.65 17.95 -2.34
C LYS A 289 -7.27 16.96 -3.40
N THR A 290 -6.18 17.25 -4.06
CA THR A 290 -5.38 16.38 -4.91
C THR A 290 -6.14 15.17 -5.47
N VAL A 291 -6.63 15.27 -6.71
CA VAL A 291 -7.30 14.16 -7.41
C VAL A 291 -6.32 13.31 -8.21
N ALA A 292 -5.04 13.71 -8.25
CA ALA A 292 -3.94 12.97 -8.84
C ALA A 292 -2.85 12.71 -7.80
N ASP A 293 -2.04 11.66 -7.98
CA ASP A 293 -0.82 11.48 -7.21
C ASP A 293 0.22 12.52 -7.67
N THR A 294 0.28 13.64 -6.98
CA THR A 294 1.10 14.79 -7.37
C THR A 294 2.59 14.49 -7.40
N GLU A 295 3.07 13.55 -6.60
CA GLU A 295 4.47 13.12 -6.66
C GLU A 295 4.77 12.32 -7.92
N GLU A 296 3.79 11.56 -8.40
CA GLU A 296 3.89 10.73 -9.60
C GLU A 296 3.49 11.45 -10.91
N ILE A 297 3.01 12.70 -10.86
CA ILE A 297 2.85 13.51 -12.08
C ILE A 297 4.23 13.78 -12.65
N GLN A 298 4.46 13.42 -13.91
CA GLN A 298 5.76 13.44 -14.55
C GLN A 298 5.70 14.08 -15.95
N ILE A 299 6.81 14.68 -16.36
CA ILE A 299 7.07 15.04 -17.74
C ILE A 299 8.06 14.01 -18.30
N CYS A 300 7.73 13.42 -19.45
CA CYS A 300 8.52 12.37 -20.08
C CYS A 300 8.89 12.75 -21.51
N GLU A 301 10.01 12.23 -22.02
CA GLU A 301 10.40 12.36 -23.44
C GLU A 301 9.53 11.51 -24.34
N SER A 302 9.13 10.33 -23.90
CA SER A 302 8.18 9.49 -24.63
C SER A 302 7.40 8.55 -23.71
N ILE A 303 6.25 8.07 -24.21
CA ILE A 303 5.48 6.98 -23.62
C ILE A 303 5.27 5.95 -24.72
N GLN A 304 5.82 4.74 -24.55
CA GLN A 304 5.71 3.64 -25.50
C GLN A 304 5.19 2.39 -24.79
N ASN A 305 4.13 1.76 -25.31
CA ASN A 305 3.50 0.56 -24.71
C ASN A 305 3.21 0.70 -23.21
N LEU A 306 2.79 1.89 -22.76
CA LEU A 306 2.59 2.27 -21.36
C LEU A 306 3.89 2.34 -20.52
N GLU A 307 5.06 2.17 -21.12
CA GLU A 307 6.35 2.44 -20.47
C GLU A 307 6.72 3.91 -20.63
N ARG A 308 7.13 4.51 -19.54
CA ARG A 308 7.53 5.91 -19.44
C ARG A 308 9.04 6.03 -19.60
N LEU A 309 9.50 6.73 -20.61
CA LEU A 309 10.92 6.89 -20.94
C LEU A 309 11.36 8.35 -20.79
N GLY A 310 12.52 8.55 -20.15
CA GLY A 310 13.11 9.88 -19.96
C GLY A 310 12.26 10.78 -19.07
N CYS A 311 11.65 10.25 -18.01
CA CYS A 311 10.78 11.02 -17.12
C CYS A 311 11.56 11.77 -16.04
N ASN A 312 11.04 12.96 -15.65
CA ASN A 312 11.60 13.83 -14.61
C ASN A 312 13.07 14.20 -14.84
N VAL A 313 13.47 14.20 -16.10
CA VAL A 313 14.80 14.74 -16.48
C VAL A 313 14.73 16.26 -16.50
N SER A 314 15.76 16.93 -16.01
CA SER A 314 15.84 18.38 -16.03
C SER A 314 16.15 18.95 -17.43
N LEU A 315 16.40 18.08 -18.41
CA LEU A 315 16.85 18.48 -19.73
C LEU A 315 16.16 17.63 -20.82
N PHE A 316 15.46 18.27 -21.75
CA PHE A 316 14.78 17.63 -22.89
C PHE A 316 15.35 18.11 -24.22
N VAL A 317 15.28 17.26 -25.23
CA VAL A 317 15.70 17.58 -26.59
C VAL A 317 14.60 18.36 -27.33
N LYS A 318 14.97 19.39 -28.04
CA LYS A 318 14.10 20.36 -28.72
C LYS A 318 13.04 19.78 -29.68
N THR A 319 13.30 18.65 -30.30
CA THR A 319 12.47 18.10 -31.39
C THR A 319 11.45 17.07 -30.95
N SER A 320 11.44 16.70 -29.69
CA SER A 320 10.50 15.69 -29.16
C SER A 320 9.30 16.37 -28.55
N PRO A 321 8.05 15.90 -28.83
CA PRO A 321 6.91 16.32 -28.05
C PRO A 321 7.12 15.92 -26.57
N LEU A 322 6.57 16.71 -25.65
CA LEU A 322 6.59 16.39 -24.22
C LEU A 322 5.34 15.59 -23.86
N TYR A 323 5.53 14.55 -23.09
CA TYR A 323 4.44 13.73 -22.57
C TYR A 323 4.22 14.02 -21.09
N PHE A 324 3.01 14.40 -20.73
CA PHE A 324 2.59 14.57 -19.34
C PHE A 324 1.86 13.32 -18.90
N TYR A 325 2.39 12.64 -17.91
CA TYR A 325 1.74 11.50 -17.25
C TYR A 325 1.08 11.97 -15.95
N ILE A 326 -0.20 11.66 -15.79
CA ILE A 326 -1.02 12.10 -14.65
C ILE A 326 -1.77 10.89 -14.09
N PRO A 327 -1.27 10.26 -13.01
CA PRO A 327 -1.98 9.21 -12.32
C PRO A 327 -3.13 9.79 -11.50
N LEU A 328 -4.33 9.23 -11.66
CA LEU A 328 -5.53 9.64 -10.96
C LEU A 328 -5.72 8.79 -9.70
N LEU A 329 -6.12 9.40 -8.61
CA LEU A 329 -6.38 8.67 -7.36
C LEU A 329 -7.69 7.86 -7.39
N LYS A 330 -8.58 8.21 -8.30
CA LYS A 330 -9.79 7.44 -8.61
C LYS A 330 -10.19 7.63 -10.07
N PRO A 331 -10.82 6.62 -10.72
CA PRO A 331 -11.37 6.78 -12.04
C PRO A 331 -12.64 7.66 -11.96
N ALA A 332 -12.62 8.74 -12.71
CA ALA A 332 -13.75 9.64 -12.87
C ALA A 332 -13.55 10.52 -14.11
N ARG A 333 -14.57 11.27 -14.48
CA ARG A 333 -14.44 12.29 -15.52
C ARG A 333 -13.89 13.55 -14.88
N TYR A 334 -12.71 13.97 -15.29
CA TYR A 334 -12.03 15.19 -14.87
C TYR A 334 -11.74 16.08 -16.06
N LYS A 335 -11.82 17.38 -15.84
CA LYS A 335 -11.30 18.37 -16.78
C LYS A 335 -9.86 18.65 -16.44
N ILE A 336 -8.94 18.21 -17.29
CA ILE A 336 -7.52 18.42 -17.09
C ILE A 336 -7.06 19.58 -17.96
N GLN A 337 -6.27 20.46 -17.39
CA GLN A 337 -5.62 21.56 -18.09
C GLN A 337 -4.12 21.55 -17.80
N ILE A 338 -3.32 21.65 -18.83
CA ILE A 338 -1.88 21.89 -18.73
C ILE A 338 -1.55 23.22 -19.35
N SER A 339 -0.93 24.09 -18.57
CA SER A 339 -0.34 25.34 -19.04
C SER A 339 1.18 25.18 -19.08
N VAL A 340 1.79 25.36 -20.23
CA VAL A 340 3.24 25.31 -20.41
C VAL A 340 3.71 26.69 -20.84
N ARG A 341 4.58 27.32 -20.05
CA ARG A 341 5.06 28.68 -20.26
C ARG A 341 6.58 28.72 -20.32
N LYS A 342 7.15 29.43 -21.29
CA LYS A 342 8.56 29.74 -21.34
C LYS A 342 8.87 30.92 -20.42
N ASN A 343 9.80 30.73 -19.48
CA ASN A 343 10.13 31.73 -18.47
C ASN A 343 10.79 32.96 -19.11
N GLY A 344 10.38 34.17 -18.69
CA GLY A 344 10.89 35.42 -19.21
C GLY A 344 10.33 35.84 -20.57
N THR A 345 9.36 35.12 -21.14
CA THR A 345 8.71 35.46 -22.42
C THR A 345 7.19 35.46 -22.27
N SER A 346 6.49 35.88 -23.35
CA SER A 346 5.04 35.78 -23.46
C SER A 346 4.55 34.41 -23.97
N LEU A 347 5.48 33.53 -24.38
CA LEU A 347 5.11 32.24 -24.93
C LEU A 347 4.49 31.33 -23.88
N GLN A 348 3.22 31.03 -24.12
CA GLN A 348 2.40 30.13 -23.27
C GLN A 348 1.51 29.28 -24.17
N LYS A 349 1.46 27.98 -23.88
CA LYS A 349 0.50 27.05 -24.51
C LYS A 349 -0.41 26.43 -23.47
N LEU A 350 -1.66 26.25 -23.84
CA LEU A 350 -2.71 25.74 -22.97
C LEU A 350 -3.37 24.53 -23.64
N TYR A 351 -3.39 23.43 -22.93
CA TYR A 351 -3.99 22.18 -23.37
C TYR A 351 -5.10 21.77 -22.42
N ASN A 352 -6.22 21.32 -22.97
CA ASN A 352 -7.39 20.93 -22.20
C ASN A 352 -7.95 19.63 -22.74
N TRP A 353 -8.32 18.69 -21.86
CA TRP A 353 -9.08 17.50 -22.23
C TRP A 353 -9.88 16.98 -21.05
N GLU A 354 -10.79 16.03 -21.32
CA GLU A 354 -11.53 15.32 -20.28
C GLU A 354 -11.08 13.87 -20.23
N THR A 355 -10.95 13.31 -19.00
CA THR A 355 -10.61 11.91 -18.81
C THR A 355 -11.83 11.01 -19.03
N ASN A 356 -11.57 9.78 -19.47
CA ASN A 356 -12.58 8.73 -19.43
C ASN A 356 -12.80 8.31 -17.96
N PRO A 357 -14.06 8.15 -17.51
CA PRO A 357 -14.38 7.79 -16.13
C PRO A 357 -13.88 6.41 -15.69
N GLU A 358 -13.34 5.59 -16.61
CA GLU A 358 -12.76 4.29 -16.30
C GLU A 358 -11.22 4.31 -16.14
N TRP A 359 -10.58 5.44 -16.45
CA TRP A 359 -9.12 5.54 -16.42
C TRP A 359 -8.59 5.87 -15.02
N TRP A 360 -7.52 5.16 -14.64
CA TRP A 360 -6.73 5.42 -13.41
C TRP A 360 -5.52 6.32 -13.64
N ASP A 361 -5.18 6.53 -14.89
CA ASP A 361 -4.14 7.45 -15.31
C ASP A 361 -4.51 8.04 -16.68
N THR A 362 -3.84 9.10 -17.03
CA THR A 362 -3.94 9.70 -18.35
C THR A 362 -2.59 10.27 -18.75
N TYR A 363 -2.36 10.34 -20.02
CA TYR A 363 -1.20 11.03 -20.55
C TYR A 363 -1.63 11.99 -21.66
N PHE A 364 -0.82 13.00 -21.88
CA PHE A 364 -1.05 14.01 -22.91
C PHE A 364 0.25 14.35 -23.61
N GLU A 365 0.21 14.39 -24.94
CA GLU A 365 1.31 14.83 -25.81
C GLU A 365 1.22 16.33 -26.06
N ALA A 366 2.19 17.09 -25.56
CA ALA A 366 2.25 18.55 -25.73
C ALA A 366 3.21 18.93 -26.85
N GLN A 367 2.69 19.52 -27.90
CA GLN A 367 3.48 20.11 -29.02
C GLN A 367 3.86 21.54 -28.67
N LEU A 368 5.14 21.78 -28.42
CA LEU A 368 5.65 23.11 -28.02
C LEU A 368 6.12 23.98 -29.18
N GLU A 369 6.09 23.49 -30.41
CA GLU A 369 6.58 24.23 -31.59
C GLU A 369 5.97 25.63 -31.70
N ASP A 370 6.83 26.61 -31.83
CA ASP A 370 6.46 27.98 -32.17
C ASP A 370 7.44 28.52 -33.22
N PRO A 371 6.95 28.87 -34.45
CA PRO A 371 7.82 29.35 -35.52
C PRO A 371 8.49 30.69 -35.21
N SER A 372 7.98 31.45 -34.25
CA SER A 372 8.42 32.81 -33.96
C SER A 372 9.48 32.92 -32.86
N GLU A 373 9.64 31.88 -32.03
CA GLU A 373 10.59 31.90 -30.93
C GLU A 373 11.38 30.58 -30.77
N PRO A 374 12.68 30.66 -30.42
CA PRO A 374 13.44 29.45 -30.09
C PRO A 374 12.88 28.77 -28.86
N LEU A 375 12.78 27.44 -28.92
CA LEU A 375 12.24 26.65 -27.78
C LEU A 375 13.23 26.48 -26.64
N GLU A 376 14.51 26.71 -26.84
CA GLU A 376 15.56 26.59 -25.84
C GLU A 376 15.34 27.53 -24.65
N GLY A 377 15.61 27.05 -23.45
CA GLY A 377 15.54 27.83 -22.22
C GLY A 377 14.70 27.16 -21.14
N ASP A 378 14.41 27.91 -20.07
CA ASP A 378 13.68 27.47 -18.91
C ASP A 378 12.18 27.58 -19.09
N TRP A 379 11.48 26.54 -18.69
CA TRP A 379 10.04 26.42 -18.84
C TRP A 379 9.37 26.04 -17.51
N THR A 380 8.12 26.46 -17.38
CA THR A 380 7.24 26.06 -16.28
C THR A 380 6.00 25.38 -16.87
N ALA A 381 5.70 24.17 -16.38
CA ALA A 381 4.44 23.50 -16.65
C ALA A 381 3.57 23.45 -15.39
N THR A 382 2.32 23.82 -15.52
CA THR A 382 1.32 23.79 -14.45
C THR A 382 0.21 22.82 -14.85
N VAL A 383 0.00 21.78 -14.07
CA VAL A 383 -1.11 20.82 -14.24
C VAL A 383 -2.23 21.20 -13.29
N SER A 384 -3.43 21.42 -13.81
CA SER A 384 -4.64 21.61 -13.02
C SER A 384 -5.73 20.62 -13.42
N ILE A 385 -6.53 20.21 -12.44
CA ILE A 385 -7.65 19.29 -12.60
C ILE A 385 -8.88 19.96 -11.98
N ASP A 386 -9.97 20.05 -12.76
CA ASP A 386 -11.19 20.76 -12.42
C ASP A 386 -10.95 22.19 -11.90
N GLY A 387 -9.96 22.88 -12.50
CA GLY A 387 -9.58 24.24 -12.15
C GLY A 387 -8.65 24.38 -10.95
N VAL A 388 -8.26 23.28 -10.30
CA VAL A 388 -7.35 23.28 -9.13
C VAL A 388 -5.95 22.85 -9.55
N ILE A 389 -4.94 23.67 -9.24
CA ILE A 389 -3.53 23.33 -9.51
C ILE A 389 -3.12 22.12 -8.67
N GLN A 390 -2.65 21.08 -9.34
CA GLN A 390 -2.15 19.85 -8.74
C GLN A 390 -0.63 19.88 -8.61
N LYS A 391 0.07 20.36 -9.64
CA LYS A 391 1.53 20.40 -9.66
C LYS A 391 2.05 21.53 -10.57
N GLU A 392 3.14 22.12 -10.14
CA GLU A 392 3.98 22.99 -10.96
C GLU A 392 5.37 22.37 -11.10
N MET A 393 5.88 22.30 -12.32
CA MET A 393 7.15 21.65 -12.65
C MET A 393 8.03 22.61 -13.46
N GLN A 394 9.31 22.70 -13.08
CA GLN A 394 10.33 23.45 -13.81
C GLN A 394 11.14 22.48 -14.64
N PHE A 395 11.42 22.83 -15.90
CA PHE A 395 12.25 22.03 -16.79
C PHE A 395 12.97 22.92 -17.81
N GLN A 396 13.96 22.37 -18.47
CA GLN A 396 14.76 23.09 -19.44
C GLN A 396 14.77 22.36 -20.78
N LEU A 397 14.57 23.09 -21.87
CA LEU A 397 14.74 22.58 -23.20
C LEU A 397 16.10 23.04 -23.77
N THR A 398 16.82 22.12 -24.40
CA THR A 398 18.11 22.39 -25.06
C THR A 398 18.10 21.90 -26.50
N SER A 399 18.91 22.51 -27.34
CA SER A 399 19.15 22.00 -28.68
C SER A 399 20.05 20.77 -28.66
N VAL A 400 19.78 19.84 -29.54
CA VAL A 400 20.77 18.81 -29.92
C VAL A 400 21.90 19.51 -30.65
N LYS A 401 23.13 19.37 -30.16
CA LYS A 401 24.33 19.74 -30.90
C LYS A 401 24.65 18.71 -31.96
#